data_d88d625c4caaae750866113cb360b073
#
_entry.id   d88d625c4caaae750866113cb360b073
#
_cell.length_a   1.000
_cell.length_b   1.000
_cell.length_c   1.000
_cell.angle_alpha   90.00
_cell.angle_beta   90.00
_cell.angle_gamma   90.00
#
_symmetry.space_group_name_H-M   'P 1'
#
loop_
_entity.id
_entity.type
_entity.pdbx_description
1 polymer ?
#
loop_
_entity_poly.entity_id
_entity_poly.type
_entity_poly.pdbx_seq_one_letter_code
_entity_poly.pdbx_strand_id
1 'polypeptide(L)'
;MKFRVDNTALLIAIVASFLLALNAVLGFVLTNQSKAAMKSLFQNRVLDIANTAAAMINGDELKALRAEDKDTPAYRRINDTLTYFQDNIDLDYIYCIQAVGEKEFVFSVDPTVEDPGVFGSPIVYTEALYKASKGTPAVDDESYADAWGSFYSAYSPVFDSEGNVAGIVAVDFSASWYDAQIDKQMQTIIICMAVSLLLCVLLVLFVTRHLRQRVNDMTKDLQHALDVAQSGSRAKTAFLSSVSHEIRTPMNAIIGLNHIALENPNLPPETREQLKKIGASAQHLLSIINDILDVSRIESGRTVLKNEEFAFNNVIEQVNVIIGSQCRDKGLIYDCRAQAVANDFYIGDSVKIKQVLINILGNAVKFTPKGGTVTLQIEKTAEFDRKTTLKFMIKDTGIGMSEDYIPKIFDAFSRENDSAQNQYGSTGLGMAITKGIVDLLNGQISVESTKGVGTAFTVVITLTQAATDVAHSPAQETIEALLRTTELNGKRILLAEDVEVNAEIIKEVLKMRGMLVEHAENGQIAVDMFNAQPVGYYDAILMDMQMPVLNGLEATKLIRSLARTDAKKIPIIALTANAFDEDMQRSMQAGMNSHLSKPIEPDAIYRTLERLISSQI
;
A
#
# COMPACT_ATOMS: atom_id res chain seq x y z
N MET A 1 3.32 -0.20 6.37
CA MET A 1 3.28 1.05 7.16
C MET A 1 4.36 1.13 8.25
N LYS A 2 4.76 0.07 8.95
CA LYS A 2 5.87 0.06 9.93
C LYS A 2 7.23 0.51 9.34
N PHE A 3 7.58 0.13 8.12
CA PHE A 3 8.86 0.45 7.48
C PHE A 3 9.12 1.95 7.21
N ARG A 4 8.10 2.79 7.10
CA ARG A 4 8.27 4.25 6.85
C ARG A 4 8.47 5.06 8.14
N VAL A 5 7.93 4.60 9.25
CA VAL A 5 8.11 5.27 10.56
C VAL A 5 9.53 5.09 11.06
N ASP A 6 10.15 3.93 10.82
CA ASP A 6 11.54 3.65 11.19
C ASP A 6 12.53 4.55 10.44
N ASN A 7 12.28 4.85 9.16
CA ASN A 7 13.18 5.71 8.36
C ASN A 7 13.16 7.17 8.81
N THR A 8 12.03 7.72 9.23
CA THR A 8 11.98 9.11 9.73
C THR A 8 12.62 9.24 11.11
N ALA A 9 12.41 8.27 11.98
CA ALA A 9 13.09 8.22 13.28
C ALA A 9 14.60 8.07 13.13
N LEU A 10 15.04 7.23 12.21
CA LEU A 10 16.45 7.06 11.86
C LEU A 10 17.06 8.34 11.30
N LEU A 11 16.38 9.04 10.40
CA LEU A 11 16.84 10.31 9.84
C LEU A 11 16.99 11.39 10.91
N ILE A 12 16.02 11.52 11.82
CA ILE A 12 16.08 12.45 12.94
C ILE A 12 17.27 12.11 13.86
N ALA A 13 17.47 10.82 14.17
CA ALA A 13 18.58 10.38 14.99
C ALA A 13 19.94 10.69 14.32
N ILE A 14 20.06 10.49 13.01
CA ILE A 14 21.27 10.84 12.25
C ILE A 14 21.54 12.35 12.30
N VAL A 15 20.53 13.19 12.05
CA VAL A 15 20.68 14.65 12.11
C VAL A 15 21.04 15.12 13.52
N ALA A 16 20.39 14.58 14.55
CA ALA A 16 20.71 14.90 15.95
C ALA A 16 22.15 14.51 16.30
N SER A 17 22.58 13.30 15.91
CA SER A 17 23.95 12.83 16.14
C SER A 17 24.98 13.68 15.39
N PHE A 18 24.67 14.09 14.17
CA PHE A 18 25.53 14.99 13.40
C PHE A 18 25.70 16.36 14.06
N LEU A 19 24.59 16.96 14.54
CA LEU A 19 24.63 18.25 15.24
C LEU A 19 25.43 18.16 16.55
N LEU A 20 25.29 17.07 17.31
CA LEU A 20 26.06 16.81 18.52
C LEU A 20 27.56 16.68 18.22
N ALA A 21 27.91 15.89 17.22
CA ALA A 21 29.31 15.71 16.79
C ALA A 21 29.90 17.03 16.29
N LEU A 22 29.16 17.80 15.51
CA LEU A 22 29.59 19.12 15.03
C LEU A 22 29.86 20.09 16.19
N ASN A 23 28.97 20.13 17.19
CA ASN A 23 29.13 20.97 18.37
C ASN A 23 30.40 20.57 19.17
N ALA A 24 30.62 19.27 19.35
CA ALA A 24 31.81 18.78 20.03
C ALA A 24 33.12 19.12 19.28
N VAL A 25 33.15 18.93 17.96
CA VAL A 25 34.32 19.28 17.12
C VAL A 25 34.58 20.78 17.15
N LEU A 26 33.52 21.61 17.00
CA LEU A 26 33.65 23.06 17.06
C LEU A 26 34.19 23.52 18.41
N GLY A 27 33.69 22.95 19.51
CA GLY A 27 34.17 23.24 20.85
C GLY A 27 35.64 22.88 21.04
N PHE A 28 36.06 21.72 20.56
CA PHE A 28 37.45 21.30 20.62
C PHE A 28 38.38 22.24 19.84
N VAL A 29 37.96 22.60 18.61
CA VAL A 29 38.75 23.52 17.76
C VAL A 29 38.84 24.91 18.41
N LEU A 30 37.72 25.47 18.88
CA LEU A 30 37.71 26.77 19.55
C LEU A 30 38.57 26.80 20.81
N THR A 31 38.51 25.73 21.62
CA THR A 31 39.32 25.60 22.83
C THR A 31 40.82 25.61 22.50
N ASN A 32 41.23 24.81 21.52
CA ASN A 32 42.65 24.74 21.15
C ASN A 32 43.15 26.03 20.51
N GLN A 33 42.37 26.63 19.62
CA GLN A 33 42.74 27.90 19.02
C GLN A 33 42.78 29.04 20.05
N SER A 34 41.82 29.08 20.98
CA SER A 34 41.79 30.11 22.02
C SER A 34 43.01 30.01 22.95
N LYS A 35 43.36 28.79 23.40
CA LYS A 35 44.58 28.57 24.20
C LYS A 35 45.84 29.00 23.46
N ALA A 36 46.00 28.60 22.20
CA ALA A 36 47.18 28.96 21.41
C ALA A 36 47.28 30.48 21.19
N ALA A 37 46.13 31.12 20.85
CA ALA A 37 46.08 32.57 20.66
C ALA A 37 46.39 33.33 21.94
N MET A 38 45.85 32.91 23.08
CA MET A 38 46.11 33.53 24.37
C MET A 38 47.57 33.41 24.76
N LYS A 39 48.16 32.21 24.58
CA LYS A 39 49.59 31.99 24.85
C LYS A 39 50.45 32.91 24.00
N SER A 40 50.19 33.00 22.71
CA SER A 40 50.94 33.87 21.80
C SER A 40 50.82 35.35 22.16
N LEU A 41 49.58 35.81 22.45
CA LEU A 41 49.35 37.20 22.86
C LEU A 41 50.09 37.53 24.17
N PHE A 42 50.02 36.64 25.14
CA PHE A 42 50.72 36.79 26.42
C PHE A 42 52.23 36.84 26.22
N GLN A 43 52.83 35.89 25.51
CA GLN A 43 54.27 35.86 25.22
C GLN A 43 54.73 37.11 24.50
N ASN A 44 54.00 37.58 23.47
CA ASN A 44 54.34 38.83 22.77
C ASN A 44 54.32 40.03 23.70
N ARG A 45 53.27 40.15 24.54
CA ARG A 45 53.13 41.29 25.48
C ARG A 45 54.31 41.33 26.50
N VAL A 46 54.66 40.18 27.09
CA VAL A 46 55.73 40.10 28.07
C VAL A 46 57.08 40.43 27.41
N LEU A 47 57.30 39.94 26.21
CA LEU A 47 58.50 40.19 25.42
C LEU A 47 58.64 41.67 25.02
N ASP A 48 57.50 42.33 24.62
CA ASP A 48 57.50 43.75 24.29
C ASP A 48 57.85 44.62 25.49
N ILE A 49 57.38 44.25 26.70
CA ILE A 49 57.75 44.92 27.94
C ILE A 49 59.23 44.81 28.19
N ALA A 50 59.78 43.57 28.13
CA ALA A 50 61.20 43.31 28.33
C ALA A 50 62.07 44.05 27.33
N ASN A 51 61.69 44.05 26.03
CA ASN A 51 62.39 44.78 24.96
C ASN A 51 62.37 46.31 25.17
N THR A 52 61.20 46.83 25.59
CA THR A 52 61.07 48.28 25.85
C THR A 52 61.94 48.70 27.05
N ALA A 53 61.90 47.94 28.11
CA ALA A 53 62.69 48.23 29.29
C ALA A 53 64.24 48.10 28.99
N ALA A 54 64.61 47.06 28.25
CA ALA A 54 66.00 46.86 27.85
C ALA A 54 66.57 48.00 26.97
N ALA A 55 65.71 48.54 26.09
CA ALA A 55 66.06 49.68 25.20
C ALA A 55 66.30 51.00 25.96
N MET A 56 65.72 51.11 27.16
CA MET A 56 65.84 52.34 27.98
C MET A 56 67.06 52.30 28.97
N ILE A 57 67.70 51.17 29.08
CA ILE A 57 68.87 50.97 29.99
C ILE A 57 70.18 51.21 29.22
N ASN A 58 71.06 51.99 29.84
CA ASN A 58 72.41 52.16 29.32
C ASN A 58 73.28 50.93 29.62
N GLY A 59 73.69 50.20 28.55
CA GLY A 59 74.45 48.95 28.67
C GLY A 59 75.85 49.12 29.21
N ASP A 60 76.49 50.21 28.88
CA ASP A 60 77.84 50.47 29.40
C ASP A 60 77.82 50.67 30.93
N GLU A 61 76.78 51.34 31.45
CA GLU A 61 76.58 51.49 32.91
C GLU A 61 76.23 50.13 33.54
N LEU A 62 75.34 49.37 32.94
CA LEU A 62 74.92 48.04 33.46
C LEU A 62 76.10 47.08 33.56
N LYS A 63 76.95 47.05 32.53
CA LYS A 63 78.18 46.18 32.46
C LYS A 63 79.15 46.51 33.54
N ALA A 64 79.28 47.79 33.90
CA ALA A 64 80.25 48.26 34.88
C ALA A 64 79.86 48.00 36.33
N LEU A 65 78.51 47.74 36.61
CA LEU A 65 78.02 47.57 37.99
C LEU A 65 78.62 46.39 38.70
N ARG A 66 78.88 46.63 40.04
CA ARG A 66 79.32 45.62 41.02
C ARG A 66 78.42 45.71 42.27
N ALA A 67 78.49 44.73 43.12
CA ALA A 67 77.67 44.64 44.33
C ALA A 67 77.78 45.87 45.26
N GLU A 68 78.92 46.53 45.26
CA GLU A 68 79.20 47.74 46.04
C GLU A 68 78.63 49.06 45.42
N ASP A 69 78.17 49.04 44.19
CA ASP A 69 77.68 50.21 43.43
C ASP A 69 76.24 50.59 43.72
N LYS A 70 75.54 49.99 44.66
CA LYS A 70 74.09 50.12 44.93
C LYS A 70 73.66 51.57 45.13
N ASP A 71 74.55 52.48 45.65
CA ASP A 71 74.21 53.92 45.83
C ASP A 71 74.75 54.82 44.72
N THR A 72 75.32 54.30 43.68
CA THR A 72 75.86 55.10 42.54
C THR A 72 74.79 55.70 41.66
N PRO A 73 75.05 56.80 41.00
CA PRO A 73 74.08 57.38 40.05
C PRO A 73 73.71 56.46 38.88
N ALA A 74 74.61 55.58 38.42
CA ALA A 74 74.36 54.57 37.38
C ALA A 74 73.37 53.52 37.88
N TYR A 75 73.58 52.97 39.07
CA TYR A 75 72.61 52.02 39.67
C TYR A 75 71.23 52.63 39.81
N ARG A 76 71.14 53.87 40.36
CA ARG A 76 69.87 54.55 40.57
C ARG A 76 69.12 54.79 39.25
N ARG A 77 69.76 55.21 38.14
CA ARG A 77 69.07 55.40 36.83
C ARG A 77 68.44 54.09 36.31
N ILE A 78 69.17 52.98 36.41
CA ILE A 78 68.63 51.68 35.97
C ILE A 78 67.52 51.26 36.90
N ASN A 79 67.70 51.37 38.22
CA ASN A 79 66.64 51.05 39.18
C ASN A 79 65.35 51.88 38.98
N ASP A 80 65.47 53.18 38.79
CA ASP A 80 64.30 54.08 38.54
C ASP A 80 63.63 53.73 37.24
N THR A 81 64.34 53.30 36.22
CA THR A 81 63.76 52.79 34.96
C THR A 81 62.96 51.54 35.17
N LEU A 82 63.50 50.55 35.89
CA LEU A 82 62.78 49.31 36.19
C LEU A 82 61.58 49.57 37.11
N THR A 83 61.73 50.43 38.17
CA THR A 83 60.65 50.84 39.05
C THR A 83 59.51 51.44 38.26
N TYR A 84 59.76 52.31 37.23
CA TYR A 84 58.75 52.87 36.36
C TYR A 84 57.91 51.80 35.69
N PHE A 85 58.51 50.73 35.18
CA PHE A 85 57.77 49.62 34.58
C PHE A 85 56.98 48.86 35.64
N GLN A 86 57.56 48.58 36.81
CA GLN A 86 56.88 47.85 37.88
C GLN A 86 55.67 48.61 38.44
N ASP A 87 55.74 49.93 38.55
CA ASP A 87 54.65 50.78 39.07
C ASP A 87 53.50 51.02 38.07
N ASN A 88 53.80 50.92 36.76
CA ASN A 88 52.84 51.30 35.73
C ASN A 88 52.32 50.13 34.91
N ILE A 89 52.88 48.94 35.05
CA ILE A 89 52.49 47.72 34.32
C ILE A 89 52.20 46.63 35.34
N ASP A 90 51.09 45.94 35.15
CA ASP A 90 50.68 44.80 35.95
C ASP A 90 51.61 43.60 35.61
N LEU A 91 52.72 43.51 36.30
CA LEU A 91 53.74 42.45 36.25
C LEU A 91 54.18 42.12 37.68
N ASP A 92 54.69 40.91 37.89
CA ASP A 92 55.16 40.49 39.22
C ASP A 92 56.54 41.02 39.50
N TYR A 93 57.50 40.80 38.60
CA TYR A 93 58.88 41.25 38.76
C TYR A 93 59.49 41.76 37.48
N ILE A 94 60.42 42.72 37.62
CA ILE A 94 61.26 43.21 36.55
C ILE A 94 62.66 43.49 37.11
N TYR A 95 63.67 42.91 36.52
CA TYR A 95 65.00 43.06 37.04
C TYR A 95 66.09 42.89 35.96
N CYS A 96 67.35 43.27 36.29
CA CYS A 96 68.45 43.04 35.38
C CYS A 96 69.31 41.83 35.83
N ILE A 97 69.83 41.15 34.81
CA ILE A 97 70.67 39.95 34.95
C ILE A 97 72.00 40.21 34.27
N GLN A 98 73.11 39.68 34.89
CA GLN A 98 74.42 39.62 34.27
C GLN A 98 74.81 38.16 34.02
N ALA A 99 75.46 37.87 32.89
CA ALA A 99 76.09 36.57 32.65
C ALA A 99 77.48 36.54 33.27
N VAL A 100 77.76 35.56 34.15
CA VAL A 100 79.05 35.35 34.79
C VAL A 100 79.80 34.13 34.27
N GLY A 101 79.11 33.33 33.46
CA GLY A 101 79.60 32.14 32.77
C GLY A 101 78.74 31.84 31.52
N GLU A 102 79.06 30.72 30.86
CA GLU A 102 78.33 30.36 29.64
C GLU A 102 76.86 30.11 29.87
N LYS A 103 76.49 29.52 31.00
CA LYS A 103 75.11 29.21 31.44
C LYS A 103 74.85 29.62 32.90
N GLU A 104 75.65 30.50 33.41
CA GLU A 104 75.55 30.99 34.78
C GLU A 104 75.18 32.46 34.78
N PHE A 105 74.02 32.76 35.43
CA PHE A 105 73.39 34.07 35.45
C PHE A 105 73.16 34.52 36.88
N VAL A 106 73.35 35.81 37.15
CA VAL A 106 73.15 36.40 38.44
C VAL A 106 72.34 37.66 38.40
N PHE A 107 71.57 37.97 39.48
CA PHE A 107 70.91 39.24 39.66
C PHE A 107 71.88 40.40 39.64
N SER A 108 71.50 41.50 39.04
CA SER A 108 72.26 42.74 39.01
C SER A 108 71.45 43.87 39.63
N VAL A 109 70.41 44.42 39.00
CA VAL A 109 69.54 45.44 39.55
C VAL A 109 68.17 44.90 39.71
N ASP A 110 67.59 44.99 40.92
CA ASP A 110 66.24 44.57 41.20
C ASP A 110 65.52 45.69 41.98
N PRO A 111 64.46 46.34 41.42
CA PRO A 111 63.75 47.41 42.08
C PRO A 111 62.71 46.91 43.10
N THR A 112 62.54 45.60 43.27
CA THR A 112 61.55 45.02 44.18
C THR A 112 61.78 45.50 45.60
N VAL A 113 60.72 45.96 46.25
CA VAL A 113 60.82 46.50 47.64
C VAL A 113 60.82 45.39 48.70
N GLU A 114 59.95 44.41 48.49
CA GLU A 114 59.82 43.25 49.38
C GLU A 114 60.61 42.07 48.82
N ASP A 115 61.66 41.62 49.54
CA ASP A 115 62.50 40.49 49.21
C ASP A 115 63.17 40.56 47.80
N PRO A 116 63.93 41.64 47.51
CA PRO A 116 64.59 41.79 46.21
C PRO A 116 65.70 40.74 45.97
N GLY A 117 65.90 40.43 44.72
CA GLY A 117 67.02 39.58 44.27
C GLY A 117 68.39 40.22 44.70
N VAL A 118 69.17 39.49 45.43
CA VAL A 118 70.48 40.00 45.94
C VAL A 118 71.48 40.06 44.79
N PHE A 119 72.18 41.17 44.60
CA PHE A 119 73.20 41.32 43.57
C PHE A 119 74.23 40.15 43.65
N GLY A 120 74.45 39.45 42.54
CA GLY A 120 75.35 38.33 42.47
C GLY A 120 74.71 36.98 42.86
N SER A 121 73.51 36.94 43.40
CA SER A 121 72.83 35.66 43.64
C SER A 121 72.43 34.98 42.33
N PRO A 122 72.45 33.65 42.29
CA PRO A 122 72.21 32.89 41.06
C PRO A 122 70.77 32.93 40.64
N ILE A 123 70.58 32.92 39.34
CA ILE A 123 69.26 32.85 38.70
C ILE A 123 69.08 31.46 38.07
N VAL A 124 67.81 30.97 38.08
CA VAL A 124 67.47 29.71 37.47
C VAL A 124 67.68 29.80 35.94
N TYR A 125 68.40 28.85 35.40
CA TYR A 125 68.66 28.77 33.97
C TYR A 125 67.39 28.42 33.22
N THR A 126 67.10 29.21 32.20
CA THR A 126 66.09 28.84 31.16
C THR A 126 66.67 28.95 29.76
N GLU A 127 66.12 28.24 28.79
CA GLU A 127 66.59 28.31 27.42
C GLU A 127 66.33 29.71 26.79
N ALA A 128 65.28 30.39 27.22
CA ALA A 128 64.96 31.76 26.80
C ALA A 128 65.99 32.75 27.34
N LEU A 129 66.40 32.63 28.62
CA LEU A 129 67.45 33.43 29.22
C LEU A 129 68.77 33.23 28.47
N TYR A 130 69.09 31.99 28.12
CA TYR A 130 70.33 31.70 27.36
C TYR A 130 70.29 32.34 25.95
N LYS A 131 69.11 32.31 25.22
CA LYS A 131 68.98 32.99 23.94
C LYS A 131 69.20 34.50 24.10
N ALA A 132 68.63 35.10 25.16
CA ALA A 132 68.84 36.52 25.42
C ALA A 132 70.29 36.86 25.68
N SER A 133 71.03 36.01 26.36
CA SER A 133 72.48 36.20 26.59
C SER A 133 73.34 36.15 25.30
N LYS A 134 72.79 35.56 24.22
CA LYS A 134 73.39 35.54 22.88
C LYS A 134 72.85 36.68 21.97
N GLY A 135 72.11 37.62 22.54
CA GLY A 135 71.58 38.81 21.83
C GLY A 135 70.25 38.65 21.18
N THR A 136 69.53 37.57 21.41
CA THR A 136 68.22 37.34 20.86
C THR A 136 67.12 37.37 21.92
N PRO A 137 66.22 38.37 21.92
CA PRO A 137 65.11 38.39 22.88
C PRO A 137 64.29 37.11 22.83
N ALA A 138 63.90 36.57 23.99
CA ALA A 138 63.16 35.33 24.07
C ALA A 138 62.22 35.33 25.28
N VAL A 139 61.19 34.44 25.21
CA VAL A 139 60.21 34.21 26.28
C VAL A 139 60.15 32.71 26.57
N ASP A 140 59.92 32.35 27.81
CA ASP A 140 59.81 30.95 28.20
C ASP A 140 58.52 30.33 27.61
N ASP A 141 58.65 29.12 27.09
CA ASP A 141 57.52 28.36 26.58
C ASP A 141 56.70 27.68 27.68
N GLU A 142 57.34 27.38 28.82
CA GLU A 142 56.74 26.77 30.01
C GLU A 142 57.13 27.59 31.25
N SER A 143 56.26 27.57 32.26
CA SER A 143 56.56 28.21 33.53
C SER A 143 57.68 27.48 34.23
N TYR A 144 58.61 28.21 34.87
CA TYR A 144 59.62 27.67 35.77
C TYR A 144 59.31 28.13 37.21
N ALA A 145 59.87 27.41 38.16
CA ALA A 145 59.71 27.73 39.57
C ALA A 145 61.06 28.09 40.21
N ASP A 146 61.01 29.13 41.03
CA ASP A 146 62.17 29.54 41.83
C ASP A 146 61.75 29.79 43.29
N ALA A 147 62.60 30.53 44.06
CA ALA A 147 62.36 30.83 45.47
C ALA A 147 61.11 31.76 45.68
N TRP A 148 60.73 32.55 44.71
CA TRP A 148 59.65 33.56 44.79
C TRP A 148 58.34 33.06 44.18
N GLY A 149 58.36 31.96 43.41
CA GLY A 149 57.11 31.43 42.81
C GLY A 149 57.34 30.66 41.56
N SER A 150 56.26 30.55 40.78
CA SER A 150 56.28 29.97 39.43
C SER A 150 55.93 31.06 38.43
N PHE A 151 56.78 31.25 37.43
CA PHE A 151 56.69 32.39 36.50
C PHE A 151 56.83 31.97 35.05
N TYR A 152 56.25 32.77 34.19
CA TYR A 152 56.58 32.87 32.76
C TYR A 152 57.40 34.13 32.59
N SER A 153 58.60 34.00 32.08
CA SER A 153 59.52 35.12 31.96
C SER A 153 59.91 35.43 30.53
N ALA A 154 60.09 36.71 30.26
CA ALA A 154 60.67 37.18 29.03
C ALA A 154 61.99 37.88 29.31
N TYR A 155 62.93 37.65 28.43
CA TYR A 155 64.33 38.11 28.57
C TYR A 155 64.66 38.93 27.31
N SER A 156 65.18 40.16 27.51
CA SER A 156 65.68 41.02 26.47
C SER A 156 67.15 41.48 26.73
N PRO A 157 68.01 41.31 25.75
CA PRO A 157 69.39 41.73 25.90
C PRO A 157 69.52 43.26 25.97
N VAL A 158 70.36 43.73 26.83
CA VAL A 158 70.86 45.15 26.87
C VAL A 158 72.20 45.21 26.24
N PHE A 159 72.43 46.05 25.24
CA PHE A 159 73.63 46.14 24.47
C PHE A 159 74.51 47.32 24.95
N ASP A 160 75.85 47.10 25.05
CA ASP A 160 76.80 48.15 25.27
C ASP A 160 77.07 48.99 24.00
N SER A 161 77.84 50.07 24.05
CA SER A 161 78.21 50.92 22.96
C SER A 161 78.96 50.24 21.83
N GLU A 162 79.57 49.06 22.10
CA GLU A 162 80.28 48.21 21.13
C GLU A 162 79.32 47.18 20.47
N GLY A 163 78.04 47.07 20.89
CA GLY A 163 77.07 46.12 20.36
C GLY A 163 77.15 44.72 21.04
N ASN A 164 77.92 44.56 22.12
CA ASN A 164 77.94 43.30 22.89
C ASN A 164 76.84 43.30 23.97
N VAL A 165 76.36 42.10 24.36
CA VAL A 165 75.41 41.98 25.43
C VAL A 165 76.06 42.35 26.78
N ALA A 166 75.57 43.46 27.34
CA ALA A 166 76.04 43.99 28.63
C ALA A 166 75.32 43.38 29.85
N GLY A 167 74.07 43.03 29.62
CA GLY A 167 73.19 42.37 30.60
C GLY A 167 71.86 42.00 29.93
N ILE A 168 70.91 41.58 30.71
CA ILE A 168 69.58 41.14 30.26
C ILE A 168 68.51 41.76 31.16
N VAL A 169 67.46 42.24 30.66
CA VAL A 169 66.24 42.58 31.40
C VAL A 169 65.34 41.37 31.42
N ALA A 170 64.95 40.93 32.61
CA ALA A 170 63.93 39.94 32.83
C ALA A 170 62.57 40.56 33.26
N VAL A 171 61.48 40.04 32.79
CA VAL A 171 60.11 40.42 33.19
C VAL A 171 59.38 39.16 33.52
N ASP A 172 58.85 39.03 34.73
CA ASP A 172 58.15 37.86 35.23
C ASP A 172 56.68 38.13 35.45
N PHE A 173 55.87 37.16 35.02
CA PHE A 173 54.43 37.12 35.30
C PHE A 173 54.12 35.81 36.00
N SER A 174 53.29 35.81 37.02
CA SER A 174 52.97 34.58 37.74
C SER A 174 52.19 33.59 36.88
N ALA A 175 52.55 32.34 36.98
CA ALA A 175 51.83 31.26 36.30
C ALA A 175 50.35 31.20 36.74
N SER A 176 50.10 31.53 38.02
CA SER A 176 48.71 31.56 38.55
C SER A 176 47.84 32.64 37.91
N TRP A 177 48.39 33.81 37.56
CA TRP A 177 47.67 34.83 36.83
C TRP A 177 47.33 34.37 35.40
N TYR A 178 48.26 33.79 34.71
CA TYR A 178 48.07 33.23 33.38
C TYR A 178 47.01 32.14 33.37
N ASP A 179 47.08 31.18 34.30
CA ASP A 179 46.14 30.08 34.44
C ASP A 179 44.71 30.60 34.74
N ALA A 180 44.60 31.62 35.63
CA ALA A 180 43.30 32.22 35.92
C ALA A 180 42.65 32.90 34.69
N GLN A 181 43.47 33.50 33.81
CA GLN A 181 42.94 34.09 32.55
C GLN A 181 42.49 32.98 31.57
N ILE A 182 43.24 31.89 31.45
CA ILE A 182 42.86 30.72 30.66
C ILE A 182 41.56 30.12 31.19
N ASP A 183 41.43 29.89 32.48
CA ASP A 183 40.23 29.30 33.09
C ASP A 183 38.99 30.16 32.88
N LYS A 184 39.08 31.46 33.02
CA LYS A 184 37.99 32.41 32.78
C LYS A 184 37.49 32.33 31.30
N GLN A 185 38.45 32.23 30.37
CA GLN A 185 38.14 32.08 28.96
C GLN A 185 37.51 30.72 28.65
N MET A 186 38.01 29.65 29.25
CA MET A 186 37.50 28.29 29.13
C MET A 186 36.06 28.18 29.66
N GLN A 187 35.74 28.80 30.80
CA GLN A 187 34.37 28.85 31.33
C GLN A 187 33.41 29.49 30.32
N THR A 188 33.82 30.59 29.68
CA THR A 188 32.99 31.27 28.67
C THR A 188 32.70 30.35 27.48
N ILE A 189 33.73 29.63 26.96
CA ILE A 189 33.56 28.68 25.87
C ILE A 189 32.60 27.54 26.27
N ILE A 190 32.76 26.97 27.46
CA ILE A 190 31.91 25.91 27.99
C ILE A 190 30.43 26.37 28.08
N ILE A 191 30.17 27.57 28.58
CA ILE A 191 28.82 28.15 28.67
C ILE A 191 28.23 28.30 27.28
N CYS A 192 28.97 28.87 26.32
CA CYS A 192 28.48 29.03 24.92
C CYS A 192 28.16 27.68 24.28
N MET A 193 28.99 26.64 24.51
CA MET A 193 28.72 25.30 24.02
C MET A 193 27.48 24.67 24.64
N ALA A 194 27.26 24.85 25.95
CA ALA A 194 26.09 24.35 26.66
C ALA A 194 24.79 25.00 26.11
N VAL A 195 24.82 26.32 25.88
CA VAL A 195 23.69 27.04 25.27
C VAL A 195 23.43 26.56 23.84
N SER A 196 24.47 26.41 23.02
CA SER A 196 24.36 25.88 21.65
C SER A 196 23.76 24.48 21.64
N LEU A 197 24.21 23.60 22.53
CA LEU A 197 23.67 22.25 22.68
C LEU A 197 22.19 22.26 23.05
N LEU A 198 21.79 23.09 24.01
CA LEU A 198 20.39 23.23 24.41
C LEU A 198 19.50 23.68 23.24
N LEU A 199 19.96 24.67 22.48
CA LEU A 199 19.23 25.14 21.29
C LEU A 199 19.08 24.04 20.21
N CYS A 200 20.13 23.25 19.98
CA CYS A 200 20.06 22.10 19.08
C CYS A 200 19.02 21.06 19.53
N VAL A 201 18.99 20.73 20.82
CA VAL A 201 18.00 19.79 21.38
C VAL A 201 16.58 20.33 21.20
N LEU A 202 16.33 21.60 21.53
CA LEU A 202 15.02 22.23 21.37
C LEU A 202 14.57 22.24 19.90
N LEU A 203 15.47 22.53 18.97
CA LEU A 203 15.19 22.50 17.53
C LEU A 203 14.80 21.08 17.07
N VAL A 204 15.53 20.07 17.47
CA VAL A 204 15.22 18.67 17.13
C VAL A 204 13.86 18.26 17.69
N LEU A 205 13.55 18.61 18.93
CA LEU A 205 12.26 18.34 19.55
C LEU A 205 11.11 19.07 18.82
N PHE A 206 11.30 20.33 18.46
CA PHE A 206 10.32 21.11 17.72
C PHE A 206 10.02 20.49 16.34
N VAL A 207 11.07 20.21 15.56
CA VAL A 207 10.94 19.60 14.23
C VAL A 207 10.27 18.23 14.31
N THR A 208 10.68 17.40 15.28
CA THR A 208 10.09 16.06 15.48
C THR A 208 8.61 16.14 15.81
N ARG A 209 8.23 17.07 16.70
CA ARG A 209 6.82 17.27 17.08
C ARG A 209 5.99 17.76 15.88
N HIS A 210 6.51 18.71 15.12
CA HIS A 210 5.83 19.27 13.95
C HIS A 210 5.65 18.22 12.84
N LEU A 211 6.69 17.44 12.55
CA LEU A 211 6.60 16.36 11.55
C LEU A 211 5.60 15.27 11.96
N ARG A 212 5.61 14.87 13.25
CA ARG A 212 4.63 13.89 13.75
C ARG A 212 3.19 14.40 13.63
N GLN A 213 2.93 15.65 13.93
CA GLN A 213 1.60 16.26 13.76
C GLN A 213 1.18 16.21 12.29
N ARG A 214 2.03 16.68 11.37
CA ARG A 214 1.74 16.65 9.92
C ARG A 214 1.46 15.24 9.39
N VAL A 215 2.26 14.25 9.78
CA VAL A 215 2.04 12.86 9.37
C VAL A 215 0.72 12.32 9.91
N ASN A 216 0.37 12.62 11.16
CA ASN A 216 -0.91 12.20 11.75
C ASN A 216 -2.11 12.85 11.05
N ASP A 217 -2.04 14.14 10.71
CA ASP A 217 -3.12 14.82 10.02
C ASP A 217 -3.30 14.25 8.60
N MET A 218 -2.22 14.08 7.84
CA MET A 218 -2.28 13.45 6.51
C MET A 218 -2.83 12.01 6.55
N THR A 219 -2.51 11.23 7.60
CA THR A 219 -3.06 9.88 7.74
C THR A 219 -4.56 9.89 8.06
N LYS A 220 -5.03 10.84 8.87
CA LYS A 220 -6.47 11.01 9.14
C LYS A 220 -7.24 11.43 7.89
N ASP A 221 -6.72 12.40 7.14
CA ASP A 221 -7.36 12.86 5.91
C ASP A 221 -7.45 11.75 4.85
N LEU A 222 -6.37 10.96 4.70
CA LEU A 222 -6.36 9.82 3.81
C LEU A 222 -7.36 8.74 4.24
N GLN A 223 -7.43 8.46 5.53
CA GLN A 223 -8.37 7.49 6.08
C GLN A 223 -9.81 7.94 5.87
N HIS A 224 -10.12 9.20 6.13
CA HIS A 224 -11.43 9.77 5.88
C HIS A 224 -11.81 9.72 4.38
N ALA A 225 -10.89 10.09 3.49
CA ALA A 225 -11.13 9.99 2.03
C ALA A 225 -11.39 8.54 1.58
N LEU A 226 -10.67 7.57 2.15
CA LEU A 226 -10.85 6.14 1.90
C LEU A 226 -12.23 5.65 2.39
N ASP A 227 -12.63 6.04 3.59
CA ASP A 227 -13.92 5.69 4.18
C ASP A 227 -15.09 6.27 3.37
N VAL A 228 -14.97 7.52 2.91
CA VAL A 228 -15.97 8.16 2.04
C VAL A 228 -16.07 7.43 0.70
N ALA A 229 -14.94 7.13 0.06
CA ALA A 229 -14.92 6.40 -1.21
C ALA A 229 -15.51 4.99 -1.08
N GLN A 230 -15.16 4.25 -0.01
CA GLN A 230 -15.71 2.92 0.25
C GLN A 230 -17.22 2.96 0.57
N SER A 231 -17.65 3.94 1.35
CA SER A 231 -19.07 4.12 1.67
C SER A 231 -19.88 4.45 0.42
N GLY A 232 -19.39 5.33 -0.46
CA GLY A 232 -19.98 5.64 -1.74
C GLY A 232 -20.09 4.42 -2.66
N SER A 233 -19.03 3.61 -2.76
CA SER A 233 -19.02 2.37 -3.54
C SER A 233 -20.02 1.33 -2.98
N ARG A 234 -20.10 1.19 -1.65
CA ARG A 234 -21.08 0.29 -1.02
C ARG A 234 -22.52 0.74 -1.27
N ALA A 235 -22.80 2.05 -1.13
CA ALA A 235 -24.11 2.61 -1.39
C ALA A 235 -24.54 2.43 -2.86
N LYS A 236 -23.63 2.69 -3.84
CA LYS A 236 -23.86 2.44 -5.27
C LYS A 236 -24.25 0.99 -5.53
N THR A 237 -23.53 0.03 -4.96
CA THR A 237 -23.78 -1.41 -5.18
C THR A 237 -25.09 -1.86 -4.51
N ALA A 238 -25.38 -1.39 -3.30
CA ALA A 238 -26.63 -1.71 -2.60
C ALA A 238 -27.84 -1.15 -3.35
N PHE A 239 -27.76 0.10 -3.82
CA PHE A 239 -28.79 0.73 -4.63
C PHE A 239 -29.07 -0.06 -5.92
N LEU A 240 -28.05 -0.40 -6.71
CA LEU A 240 -28.21 -1.16 -7.94
C LEU A 240 -28.79 -2.56 -7.67
N SER A 241 -28.42 -3.22 -6.57
CA SER A 241 -28.97 -4.52 -6.18
C SER A 241 -30.47 -4.42 -5.84
N SER A 242 -30.89 -3.39 -5.09
CA SER A 242 -32.30 -3.16 -4.75
C SER A 242 -33.12 -2.86 -6.00
N VAL A 243 -32.66 -1.93 -6.83
CA VAL A 243 -33.34 -1.56 -8.09
C VAL A 243 -33.47 -2.78 -9.01
N SER A 244 -32.44 -3.63 -9.12
CA SER A 244 -32.56 -4.85 -9.93
C SER A 244 -33.65 -5.78 -9.42
N HIS A 245 -33.74 -5.96 -8.10
CA HIS A 245 -34.77 -6.81 -7.52
C HIS A 245 -36.18 -6.25 -7.80
N GLU A 246 -36.35 -4.94 -7.62
CA GLU A 246 -37.63 -4.26 -7.85
C GLU A 246 -38.07 -4.26 -9.35
N ILE A 247 -37.10 -4.26 -10.28
CA ILE A 247 -37.43 -4.37 -11.72
C ILE A 247 -37.62 -5.84 -12.12
N ARG A 248 -36.87 -6.78 -11.55
CA ARG A 248 -36.97 -8.20 -11.90
C ARG A 248 -38.36 -8.77 -11.61
N THR A 249 -38.95 -8.42 -10.47
CA THR A 249 -40.28 -8.93 -10.07
C THR A 249 -41.37 -8.64 -11.11
N PRO A 250 -41.63 -7.39 -11.53
CA PRO A 250 -42.64 -7.13 -12.57
C PRO A 250 -42.27 -7.70 -13.95
N MET A 251 -40.96 -7.75 -14.27
CA MET A 251 -40.52 -8.34 -15.53
C MET A 251 -40.75 -9.85 -15.59
N ASN A 252 -40.55 -10.57 -14.50
CA ASN A 252 -40.84 -11.99 -14.41
C ASN A 252 -42.37 -12.25 -14.56
N ALA A 253 -43.20 -11.39 -13.96
CA ALA A 253 -44.63 -11.46 -14.16
C ALA A 253 -45.05 -11.27 -15.62
N ILE A 254 -44.47 -10.29 -16.33
CA ILE A 254 -44.71 -10.07 -17.74
C ILE A 254 -44.27 -11.28 -18.58
N ILE A 255 -43.11 -11.85 -18.34
CA ILE A 255 -42.60 -13.04 -19.05
C ILE A 255 -43.49 -14.24 -18.78
N GLY A 256 -43.87 -14.48 -17.51
CA GLY A 256 -44.74 -15.59 -17.13
C GLY A 256 -46.13 -15.51 -17.76
N LEU A 257 -46.81 -14.33 -17.69
CA LEU A 257 -48.10 -14.10 -18.31
C LEU A 257 -48.03 -14.22 -19.83
N ASN A 258 -46.96 -13.73 -20.45
CA ASN A 258 -46.74 -13.87 -21.88
C ASN A 258 -46.58 -15.35 -22.30
N HIS A 259 -45.88 -16.15 -21.50
CA HIS A 259 -45.73 -17.59 -21.74
C HIS A 259 -47.08 -18.30 -21.65
N ILE A 260 -47.85 -18.07 -20.58
CA ILE A 260 -49.19 -18.64 -20.42
C ILE A 260 -50.11 -18.25 -21.63
N ALA A 261 -50.06 -17.00 -22.05
CA ALA A 261 -50.83 -16.55 -23.19
C ALA A 261 -50.43 -17.28 -24.49
N LEU A 262 -49.16 -17.52 -24.72
CA LEU A 262 -48.64 -18.23 -25.89
C LEU A 262 -49.02 -19.72 -25.95
N GLU A 263 -49.29 -20.35 -24.82
CA GLU A 263 -49.77 -21.74 -24.73
C GLU A 263 -51.22 -21.92 -25.19
N ASN A 264 -51.98 -20.85 -25.33
CA ASN A 264 -53.35 -20.97 -25.86
C ASN A 264 -53.34 -21.43 -27.31
N PRO A 265 -53.88 -22.62 -27.64
CA PRO A 265 -53.87 -23.17 -29.00
C PRO A 265 -54.75 -22.36 -29.97
N ASN A 266 -55.75 -21.62 -29.48
CA ASN A 266 -56.68 -20.84 -30.28
C ASN A 266 -56.23 -19.40 -30.53
N LEU A 267 -54.98 -19.06 -30.27
CA LEU A 267 -54.46 -17.72 -30.43
C LEU A 267 -54.32 -17.36 -31.92
N PRO A 268 -54.87 -16.19 -32.37
CA PRO A 268 -54.66 -15.73 -33.74
C PRO A 268 -53.14 -15.58 -34.05
N PRO A 269 -52.71 -15.94 -35.28
CA PRO A 269 -51.28 -15.90 -35.65
C PRO A 269 -50.63 -14.53 -35.43
N GLU A 270 -51.35 -13.45 -35.70
CA GLU A 270 -50.87 -12.08 -35.50
C GLU A 270 -50.63 -11.76 -34.01
N THR A 271 -51.59 -12.14 -33.15
CA THR A 271 -51.46 -11.99 -31.69
C THR A 271 -50.31 -12.83 -31.14
N ARG A 272 -50.12 -14.04 -31.66
CA ARG A 272 -48.99 -14.90 -31.29
C ARG A 272 -47.64 -14.25 -31.61
N GLU A 273 -47.52 -13.62 -32.77
CA GLU A 273 -46.31 -12.88 -33.15
C GLU A 273 -46.06 -11.63 -32.28
N GLN A 274 -47.16 -10.92 -31.91
CA GLN A 274 -47.04 -9.78 -30.99
C GLN A 274 -46.57 -10.23 -29.58
N LEU A 275 -47.14 -11.30 -29.06
CA LEU A 275 -46.75 -11.87 -27.77
C LEU A 275 -45.29 -12.36 -27.78
N LYS A 276 -44.83 -13.01 -28.84
CA LYS A 276 -43.41 -13.39 -29.00
C LYS A 276 -42.50 -12.15 -28.95
N LYS A 277 -42.86 -11.03 -29.59
CA LYS A 277 -42.11 -9.78 -29.54
C LYS A 277 -42.09 -9.18 -28.13
N ILE A 278 -43.22 -9.21 -27.41
CA ILE A 278 -43.31 -8.75 -26.01
C ILE A 278 -42.38 -9.60 -25.13
N GLY A 279 -42.45 -10.92 -25.24
CA GLY A 279 -41.59 -11.83 -24.46
C GLY A 279 -40.10 -11.60 -24.73
N ALA A 280 -39.73 -11.48 -26.01
CA ALA A 280 -38.34 -11.18 -26.39
C ALA A 280 -37.85 -9.83 -25.83
N SER A 281 -38.69 -8.79 -25.87
CA SER A 281 -38.35 -7.47 -25.32
C SER A 281 -38.20 -7.51 -23.79
N ALA A 282 -39.08 -8.24 -23.11
CA ALA A 282 -39.03 -8.41 -21.65
C ALA A 282 -37.74 -9.16 -21.20
N GLN A 283 -37.40 -10.26 -21.88
CA GLN A 283 -36.17 -10.99 -21.64
C GLN A 283 -34.92 -10.14 -21.91
N HIS A 284 -34.94 -9.34 -22.99
CA HIS A 284 -33.83 -8.43 -23.30
C HIS A 284 -33.65 -7.38 -22.23
N LEU A 285 -34.72 -6.77 -21.71
CA LEU A 285 -34.63 -5.80 -20.61
C LEU A 285 -34.05 -6.44 -19.34
N LEU A 286 -34.44 -7.67 -19.01
CA LEU A 286 -33.93 -8.41 -17.88
C LEU A 286 -32.42 -8.72 -18.03
N SER A 287 -31.98 -9.06 -19.25
CA SER A 287 -30.56 -9.23 -19.58
C SER A 287 -29.75 -7.94 -19.34
N ILE A 288 -30.27 -6.78 -19.78
CA ILE A 288 -29.60 -5.48 -19.55
C ILE A 288 -29.40 -5.19 -18.06
N ILE A 289 -30.42 -5.46 -17.26
CA ILE A 289 -30.35 -5.23 -15.80
C ILE A 289 -29.33 -6.14 -15.15
N ASN A 290 -29.28 -7.40 -15.56
CA ASN A 290 -28.29 -8.34 -15.06
C ASN A 290 -26.86 -7.94 -15.48
N ASP A 291 -26.65 -7.45 -16.71
CA ASP A 291 -25.39 -6.93 -17.20
C ASP A 291 -24.90 -5.73 -16.37
N ILE A 292 -25.80 -4.78 -16.03
CA ILE A 292 -25.48 -3.63 -15.17
C ILE A 292 -25.03 -4.08 -13.77
N LEU A 293 -25.71 -5.08 -13.21
CA LEU A 293 -25.33 -5.65 -11.92
C LEU A 293 -23.99 -6.36 -11.98
N ASP A 294 -23.73 -7.14 -13.04
CA ASP A 294 -22.46 -7.84 -13.21
C ASP A 294 -21.29 -6.83 -13.28
N VAL A 295 -21.43 -5.73 -14.06
CA VAL A 295 -20.43 -4.65 -14.10
C VAL A 295 -20.20 -4.04 -12.70
N SER A 296 -21.28 -3.69 -11.99
CA SER A 296 -21.19 -3.09 -10.66
C SER A 296 -20.50 -3.99 -9.63
N ARG A 297 -20.73 -5.31 -9.71
CA ARG A 297 -20.10 -6.31 -8.83
C ARG A 297 -18.63 -6.51 -9.15
N ILE A 298 -18.28 -6.53 -10.43
CA ILE A 298 -16.89 -6.62 -10.88
C ILE A 298 -16.12 -5.37 -10.43
N GLU A 299 -16.66 -4.15 -10.68
CA GLU A 299 -16.04 -2.89 -10.25
C GLU A 299 -15.84 -2.80 -8.73
N SER A 300 -16.78 -3.32 -7.95
CA SER A 300 -16.69 -3.30 -6.47
C SER A 300 -15.83 -4.42 -5.88
N GLY A 301 -15.25 -5.31 -6.71
CA GLY A 301 -14.42 -6.44 -6.27
C GLY A 301 -15.19 -7.50 -5.48
N ARG A 302 -16.53 -7.56 -5.62
CA ARG A 302 -17.39 -8.51 -4.89
C ARG A 302 -17.68 -9.80 -5.64
N THR A 303 -17.23 -9.92 -6.89
CA THR A 303 -17.38 -11.16 -7.65
C THR A 303 -16.35 -12.17 -7.17
N VAL A 304 -16.82 -13.29 -6.63
CA VAL A 304 -15.99 -14.43 -6.22
C VAL A 304 -16.11 -15.51 -7.28
N LEU A 305 -14.97 -16.02 -7.76
CA LEU A 305 -14.96 -17.13 -8.70
C LEU A 305 -15.21 -18.45 -7.98
N LYS A 306 -15.98 -19.32 -8.62
CA LYS A 306 -16.16 -20.71 -8.19
C LYS A 306 -14.93 -21.53 -8.58
N ASN A 307 -14.46 -22.36 -7.65
CA ASN A 307 -13.41 -23.32 -7.93
C ASN A 307 -13.99 -24.74 -7.85
N GLU A 308 -14.74 -25.13 -8.88
CA GLU A 308 -15.37 -26.45 -9.00
C GLU A 308 -14.67 -27.26 -10.09
N GLU A 309 -14.64 -28.56 -9.91
CA GLU A 309 -14.17 -29.47 -10.96
C GLU A 309 -15.21 -29.57 -12.06
N PHE A 310 -14.79 -29.42 -13.31
CA PHE A 310 -15.68 -29.54 -14.46
C PHE A 310 -14.99 -30.19 -15.68
N ALA A 311 -15.79 -30.93 -16.47
CA ALA A 311 -15.35 -31.45 -17.76
C ALA A 311 -15.40 -30.30 -18.79
N PHE A 312 -14.29 -29.98 -19.39
CA PHE A 312 -14.20 -28.87 -20.35
C PHE A 312 -15.04 -29.12 -21.60
N ASN A 313 -15.19 -30.37 -22.02
CA ASN A 313 -16.04 -30.74 -23.14
C ASN A 313 -17.50 -30.28 -22.94
N ASN A 314 -18.03 -30.41 -21.74
CA ASN A 314 -19.41 -29.98 -21.44
C ASN A 314 -19.62 -28.48 -21.67
N VAL A 315 -18.61 -27.65 -21.38
CA VAL A 315 -18.66 -26.21 -21.63
C VAL A 315 -18.70 -25.94 -23.13
N ILE A 316 -17.85 -26.63 -23.90
CA ILE A 316 -17.77 -26.46 -25.35
C ILE A 316 -19.02 -26.98 -26.06
N GLU A 317 -19.57 -28.11 -25.64
CA GLU A 317 -20.83 -28.66 -26.20
C GLU A 317 -21.99 -27.66 -26.00
N GLN A 318 -22.14 -27.10 -24.78
CA GLN A 318 -23.17 -26.10 -24.50
C GLN A 318 -23.00 -24.85 -25.36
N VAL A 319 -21.76 -24.35 -25.52
CA VAL A 319 -21.45 -23.21 -26.39
C VAL A 319 -21.81 -23.54 -27.85
N ASN A 320 -21.42 -24.73 -28.32
CA ASN A 320 -21.68 -25.16 -29.70
C ASN A 320 -23.17 -25.33 -30.02
N VAL A 321 -23.97 -25.83 -29.08
CA VAL A 321 -25.42 -25.93 -29.24
C VAL A 321 -26.04 -24.54 -29.44
N ILE A 322 -25.67 -23.58 -28.58
CA ILE A 322 -26.22 -22.22 -28.62
C ILE A 322 -25.77 -21.48 -29.89
N ILE A 323 -24.48 -21.41 -30.13
CA ILE A 323 -23.88 -20.65 -31.23
C ILE A 323 -24.17 -21.31 -32.58
N GLY A 324 -24.11 -22.64 -32.62
CA GLY A 324 -24.43 -23.40 -33.84
C GLY A 324 -25.88 -23.19 -34.30
N SER A 325 -26.83 -23.12 -33.37
CA SER A 325 -28.23 -22.76 -33.72
C SER A 325 -28.32 -21.36 -34.31
N GLN A 326 -27.73 -20.36 -33.62
CA GLN A 326 -27.75 -18.96 -34.07
C GLN A 326 -27.07 -18.78 -35.44
N CYS A 327 -25.97 -19.49 -35.69
CA CYS A 327 -25.29 -19.50 -36.98
C CYS A 327 -26.16 -20.10 -38.08
N ARG A 328 -26.83 -21.24 -37.85
CA ARG A 328 -27.77 -21.87 -38.81
C ARG A 328 -28.95 -20.93 -39.15
N ASP A 329 -29.53 -20.34 -38.12
CA ASP A 329 -30.68 -19.44 -38.29
C ASP A 329 -30.31 -18.20 -39.13
N LYS A 330 -29.07 -17.71 -38.99
CA LYS A 330 -28.54 -16.58 -39.76
C LYS A 330 -27.88 -16.97 -41.09
N GLY A 331 -27.69 -18.27 -41.37
CA GLY A 331 -27.02 -18.76 -42.56
C GLY A 331 -25.51 -18.48 -42.56
N LEU A 332 -24.83 -18.65 -41.41
CA LEU A 332 -23.39 -18.53 -41.23
C LEU A 332 -22.74 -19.91 -41.18
N ILE A 333 -21.46 -19.95 -41.52
CA ILE A 333 -20.62 -21.14 -41.32
C ILE A 333 -19.97 -21.06 -39.92
N TYR A 334 -20.22 -22.07 -39.09
CA TYR A 334 -19.60 -22.20 -37.78
C TYR A 334 -18.57 -23.32 -37.77
N ASP A 335 -17.30 -23.01 -37.41
CA ASP A 335 -16.18 -23.94 -37.31
C ASP A 335 -15.60 -23.91 -35.89
N CYS A 336 -15.75 -25.03 -35.16
CA CYS A 336 -15.21 -25.19 -33.80
C CYS A 336 -14.10 -26.24 -33.78
N ARG A 337 -12.91 -25.82 -33.37
CA ARG A 337 -11.70 -26.63 -33.26
C ARG A 337 -11.21 -26.71 -31.83
N ALA A 338 -11.71 -27.67 -31.07
CA ALA A 338 -11.44 -27.83 -29.63
C ALA A 338 -10.83 -29.20 -29.27
N GLN A 339 -10.31 -29.95 -30.24
CA GLN A 339 -9.85 -31.35 -30.03
C GLN A 339 -8.72 -31.47 -28.99
N ALA A 340 -7.90 -30.44 -28.82
CA ALA A 340 -6.78 -30.45 -27.86
C ALA A 340 -7.19 -30.53 -26.40
N VAL A 341 -8.44 -30.24 -26.07
CA VAL A 341 -8.96 -30.13 -24.69
C VAL A 341 -10.22 -30.97 -24.44
N ALA A 342 -10.63 -31.76 -25.39
CA ALA A 342 -11.94 -32.46 -25.40
C ALA A 342 -12.14 -33.42 -24.21
N ASN A 343 -11.08 -33.97 -23.62
CA ASN A 343 -11.15 -34.96 -22.55
C ASN A 343 -10.57 -34.46 -21.22
N ASP A 344 -10.36 -33.17 -21.08
CA ASP A 344 -9.72 -32.61 -19.90
C ASP A 344 -10.72 -32.20 -18.83
N PHE A 345 -10.31 -32.38 -17.58
CA PHE A 345 -11.02 -31.86 -16.39
C PHE A 345 -10.20 -30.74 -15.75
N TYR A 346 -10.86 -29.65 -15.45
CA TYR A 346 -10.24 -28.48 -14.84
C TYR A 346 -10.97 -28.07 -13.59
N ILE A 347 -10.28 -27.34 -12.70
CA ILE A 347 -10.84 -26.67 -11.52
C ILE A 347 -10.97 -25.20 -11.84
N GLY A 348 -12.19 -24.64 -11.72
CA GLY A 348 -12.48 -23.24 -12.01
C GLY A 348 -13.97 -22.96 -12.12
N ASP A 349 -14.30 -21.76 -12.64
CA ASP A 349 -15.69 -21.33 -12.86
C ASP A 349 -16.12 -21.55 -14.31
N SER A 350 -16.72 -22.73 -14.58
CA SER A 350 -17.21 -23.13 -15.90
C SER A 350 -18.28 -22.17 -16.44
N VAL A 351 -19.09 -21.58 -15.54
CA VAL A 351 -20.18 -20.66 -15.91
C VAL A 351 -19.60 -19.34 -16.42
N LYS A 352 -18.58 -18.81 -15.74
CA LYS A 352 -17.92 -17.56 -16.16
C LYS A 352 -17.11 -17.77 -17.46
N ILE A 353 -16.44 -18.90 -17.63
CA ILE A 353 -15.77 -19.23 -18.88
C ILE A 353 -16.78 -19.32 -20.03
N LYS A 354 -17.90 -20.00 -19.82
CA LYS A 354 -18.99 -20.06 -20.79
C LYS A 354 -19.54 -18.67 -21.13
N GLN A 355 -19.74 -17.81 -20.15
CA GLN A 355 -20.21 -16.43 -20.33
C GLN A 355 -19.25 -15.62 -21.22
N VAL A 356 -17.93 -15.73 -21.01
CA VAL A 356 -16.90 -15.11 -21.88
C VAL A 356 -17.05 -15.57 -23.32
N LEU A 357 -17.12 -16.89 -23.54
CA LEU A 357 -17.21 -17.46 -24.90
C LEU A 357 -18.52 -17.04 -25.59
N ILE A 358 -19.66 -17.11 -24.91
CA ILE A 358 -20.95 -16.75 -25.48
C ILE A 358 -20.99 -15.26 -25.82
N ASN A 359 -20.46 -14.38 -25.00
CA ASN A 359 -20.43 -12.94 -25.27
C ASN A 359 -19.62 -12.61 -26.53
N ILE A 360 -18.43 -13.20 -26.67
CA ILE A 360 -17.57 -12.95 -27.83
C ILE A 360 -18.17 -13.57 -29.10
N LEU A 361 -18.57 -14.86 -29.03
CA LEU A 361 -19.15 -15.56 -30.16
C LEU A 361 -20.51 -14.98 -30.58
N GLY A 362 -21.34 -14.54 -29.62
CA GLY A 362 -22.59 -13.86 -29.90
C GLY A 362 -22.37 -12.56 -30.67
N ASN A 363 -21.35 -11.78 -30.32
CA ASN A 363 -20.96 -10.61 -31.10
C ASN A 363 -20.45 -11.00 -32.49
N ALA A 364 -19.64 -12.05 -32.63
CA ALA A 364 -19.20 -12.56 -33.93
C ALA A 364 -20.39 -12.93 -34.81
N VAL A 365 -21.34 -13.70 -34.30
CA VAL A 365 -22.59 -14.05 -35.04
C VAL A 365 -23.38 -12.80 -35.41
N LYS A 366 -23.52 -11.85 -34.47
CA LYS A 366 -24.29 -10.63 -34.65
C LYS A 366 -23.76 -9.77 -35.80
N PHE A 367 -22.45 -9.57 -35.85
CA PHE A 367 -21.81 -8.64 -36.77
C PHE A 367 -21.30 -9.29 -38.08
N THR A 368 -21.43 -10.59 -38.22
CA THR A 368 -21.09 -11.31 -39.46
C THR A 368 -22.32 -11.34 -40.40
N PRO A 369 -22.22 -10.87 -41.65
CA PRO A 369 -23.31 -10.96 -42.62
C PRO A 369 -23.55 -12.42 -43.03
N LYS A 370 -24.76 -12.69 -43.57
CA LYS A 370 -25.16 -14.01 -44.09
C LYS A 370 -24.12 -14.53 -45.09
N GLY A 371 -23.76 -15.80 -44.95
CA GLY A 371 -22.72 -16.47 -45.76
C GLY A 371 -21.29 -16.32 -45.23
N GLY A 372 -21.11 -15.52 -44.17
CA GLY A 372 -19.80 -15.38 -43.50
C GLY A 372 -19.48 -16.56 -42.56
N THR A 373 -18.31 -16.51 -41.97
CA THR A 373 -17.75 -17.59 -41.13
C THR A 373 -17.42 -17.07 -39.73
N VAL A 374 -17.75 -17.88 -38.72
CA VAL A 374 -17.34 -17.70 -37.31
C VAL A 374 -16.55 -18.92 -36.89
N THR A 375 -15.32 -18.71 -36.41
CA THR A 375 -14.39 -19.78 -36.00
C THR A 375 -14.07 -19.66 -34.53
N LEU A 376 -14.17 -20.76 -33.79
CA LEU A 376 -13.64 -20.92 -32.43
C LEU A 376 -12.50 -21.93 -32.48
N GLN A 377 -11.30 -21.50 -32.09
CA GLN A 377 -10.13 -22.39 -31.98
C GLN A 377 -9.61 -22.34 -30.54
N ILE A 378 -9.33 -23.50 -29.96
CA ILE A 378 -8.85 -23.66 -28.60
C ILE A 378 -7.55 -24.46 -28.62
N GLU A 379 -6.51 -23.87 -28.03
CA GLU A 379 -5.17 -24.45 -27.99
C GLU A 379 -4.64 -24.51 -26.55
N LYS A 380 -3.93 -25.56 -26.20
CA LYS A 380 -3.06 -25.60 -25.02
C LYS A 380 -1.73 -24.97 -25.39
N THR A 381 -1.36 -23.87 -24.72
CA THR A 381 -0.11 -23.14 -25.01
C THR A 381 1.01 -23.45 -24.03
N ALA A 382 0.67 -23.83 -22.81
CA ALA A 382 1.63 -24.23 -21.79
C ALA A 382 0.99 -25.17 -20.77
N GLU A 383 1.79 -26.09 -20.23
CA GLU A 383 1.39 -27.00 -19.16
C GLU A 383 2.55 -27.13 -18.18
N PHE A 384 2.34 -26.74 -16.92
CA PHE A 384 3.36 -26.80 -15.88
C PHE A 384 2.69 -26.85 -14.49
N ASP A 385 3.18 -27.72 -13.61
CA ASP A 385 2.73 -27.86 -12.21
C ASP A 385 1.19 -27.94 -12.06
N ARG A 386 0.57 -28.88 -12.82
CA ARG A 386 -0.89 -29.06 -12.86
C ARG A 386 -1.68 -27.83 -13.33
N LYS A 387 -1.03 -26.85 -13.91
CA LYS A 387 -1.66 -25.69 -14.53
C LYS A 387 -1.53 -25.76 -16.03
N THR A 388 -2.66 -25.59 -16.70
CA THR A 388 -2.72 -25.54 -18.17
C THR A 388 -3.17 -24.16 -18.61
N THR A 389 -2.41 -23.57 -19.50
CA THR A 389 -2.77 -22.31 -20.14
C THR A 389 -3.50 -22.59 -21.44
N LEU A 390 -4.75 -22.15 -21.50
CA LEU A 390 -5.63 -22.27 -22.65
C LEU A 390 -5.70 -20.96 -23.41
N LYS A 391 -5.56 -21.04 -24.73
CA LYS A 391 -5.73 -19.91 -25.64
C LYS A 391 -6.96 -20.16 -26.49
N PHE A 392 -7.93 -19.23 -26.40
CA PHE A 392 -9.15 -19.20 -27.19
C PHE A 392 -9.01 -18.14 -28.27
N MET A 393 -9.11 -18.53 -29.52
CA MET A 393 -9.13 -17.63 -30.67
C MET A 393 -10.52 -17.67 -31.31
N ILE A 394 -11.22 -16.54 -31.26
CA ILE A 394 -12.53 -16.36 -31.87
C ILE A 394 -12.38 -15.39 -33.04
N LYS A 395 -12.60 -15.89 -34.25
CA LYS A 395 -12.46 -15.09 -35.48
C LYS A 395 -13.78 -15.07 -36.25
N ASP A 396 -14.15 -13.89 -36.74
CA ASP A 396 -15.27 -13.68 -37.62
C ASP A 396 -14.86 -12.98 -38.94
N THR A 397 -15.65 -13.14 -39.97
CA THR A 397 -15.52 -12.43 -41.24
C THR A 397 -16.57 -11.33 -41.35
N GLY A 398 -16.82 -10.63 -40.26
CA GLY A 398 -17.83 -9.61 -40.14
C GLY A 398 -17.39 -8.22 -40.64
N ILE A 399 -18.15 -7.20 -40.24
CA ILE A 399 -17.91 -5.81 -40.65
C ILE A 399 -16.59 -5.23 -40.10
N GLY A 400 -15.97 -5.87 -39.10
CA GLY A 400 -14.80 -5.35 -38.39
C GLY A 400 -15.05 -4.02 -37.69
N MET A 401 -14.01 -3.45 -37.10
CA MET A 401 -14.03 -2.21 -36.32
C MET A 401 -12.98 -1.22 -36.82
N SER A 402 -13.21 0.07 -36.58
CA SER A 402 -12.21 1.13 -36.84
C SER A 402 -11.08 1.11 -35.82
N GLU A 403 -9.89 1.56 -36.20
CA GLU A 403 -8.73 1.65 -35.31
C GLU A 403 -9.00 2.52 -34.09
N ASP A 404 -9.78 3.59 -34.23
CA ASP A 404 -10.14 4.53 -33.15
C ASP A 404 -11.08 3.91 -32.10
N TYR A 405 -11.82 2.85 -32.47
CA TYR A 405 -12.77 2.18 -31.59
C TYR A 405 -12.15 1.00 -30.84
N ILE A 406 -11.14 0.33 -31.39
CA ILE A 406 -10.49 -0.83 -30.79
C ILE A 406 -10.05 -0.59 -29.32
N PRO A 407 -9.44 0.55 -28.95
CA PRO A 407 -9.06 0.81 -27.56
C PRO A 407 -10.24 0.95 -26.59
N LYS A 408 -11.43 1.29 -27.12
CA LYS A 408 -12.65 1.59 -26.34
C LYS A 408 -13.62 0.42 -26.26
N ILE A 409 -13.34 -0.72 -26.91
CA ILE A 409 -14.30 -1.84 -27.01
C ILE A 409 -14.61 -2.46 -25.65
N PHE A 410 -13.68 -2.35 -24.67
CA PHE A 410 -13.86 -2.86 -23.33
C PHE A 410 -14.42 -1.83 -22.34
N ASP A 411 -14.66 -0.59 -22.77
CA ASP A 411 -15.28 0.43 -21.94
C ASP A 411 -16.79 0.16 -21.82
N ALA A 412 -17.33 0.31 -20.62
CA ALA A 412 -18.76 0.13 -20.38
C ALA A 412 -19.57 1.13 -21.19
N PHE A 413 -20.67 0.65 -21.81
CA PHE A 413 -21.59 1.42 -22.68
C PHE A 413 -20.95 1.92 -24.00
N SER A 414 -19.72 1.51 -24.34
CA SER A 414 -19.05 1.93 -25.57
C SER A 414 -19.68 1.27 -26.81
N ARG A 415 -19.86 2.04 -27.89
CA ARG A 415 -20.36 1.60 -29.21
C ARG A 415 -19.64 2.36 -30.32
N GLU A 416 -19.36 1.70 -31.46
CA GLU A 416 -18.69 2.34 -32.59
C GLU A 416 -19.59 3.34 -33.34
N ASN A 417 -20.91 3.11 -33.42
CA ASN A 417 -21.87 3.98 -34.10
C ASN A 417 -23.16 4.12 -33.28
N ASP A 418 -23.47 5.31 -32.79
CA ASP A 418 -24.75 5.67 -32.18
C ASP A 418 -25.89 5.81 -33.22
N SER A 419 -25.55 5.96 -34.49
CA SER A 419 -26.48 6.29 -35.58
C SER A 419 -26.87 5.11 -36.48
N ALA A 420 -26.25 3.94 -36.32
CA ALA A 420 -26.67 2.76 -37.05
C ALA A 420 -27.91 2.16 -36.39
N GLN A 421 -29.08 2.66 -36.82
CA GLN A 421 -30.40 2.05 -36.71
C GLN A 421 -30.48 0.86 -35.75
N ASN A 422 -31.31 0.99 -34.74
CA ASN A 422 -31.85 0.07 -33.73
C ASN A 422 -32.09 -1.41 -34.13
N GLN A 423 -31.43 -1.94 -35.15
CA GLN A 423 -31.62 -3.31 -35.65
C GLN A 423 -30.99 -4.39 -34.79
N TYR A 424 -30.05 -4.05 -33.89
CA TYR A 424 -29.28 -5.09 -33.17
C TYR A 424 -29.14 -4.84 -31.67
N GLY A 425 -30.06 -4.23 -30.97
CA GLY A 425 -30.12 -4.10 -29.51
C GLY A 425 -28.88 -4.56 -28.73
N SER A 426 -27.82 -3.73 -28.61
CA SER A 426 -26.63 -4.07 -27.78
C SER A 426 -26.48 -3.07 -26.65
N THR A 427 -26.25 -3.56 -25.45
CA THR A 427 -26.08 -2.75 -24.23
C THR A 427 -24.73 -2.01 -24.20
N GLY A 428 -23.72 -2.47 -24.94
CA GLY A 428 -22.32 -2.03 -24.82
C GLY A 428 -21.66 -2.50 -23.51
N LEU A 429 -22.29 -3.43 -22.78
CA LEU A 429 -21.76 -3.94 -21.51
C LEU A 429 -21.05 -5.30 -21.65
N GLY A 430 -21.44 -6.10 -22.64
CA GLY A 430 -20.96 -7.49 -22.78
C GLY A 430 -19.44 -7.60 -22.86
N MET A 431 -18.75 -6.68 -23.57
CA MET A 431 -17.29 -6.73 -23.67
C MET A 431 -16.59 -6.22 -22.41
N ALA A 432 -17.16 -5.25 -21.71
CA ALA A 432 -16.68 -4.81 -20.40
C ALA A 432 -16.80 -5.94 -19.36
N ILE A 433 -17.92 -6.66 -19.34
CA ILE A 433 -18.13 -7.85 -18.49
C ILE A 433 -17.11 -8.93 -18.85
N THR A 434 -16.91 -9.19 -20.14
CA THR A 434 -15.94 -10.18 -20.62
C THR A 434 -14.53 -9.85 -20.14
N LYS A 435 -14.08 -8.60 -20.28
CA LYS A 435 -12.80 -8.12 -19.78
C LYS A 435 -12.69 -8.31 -18.26
N GLY A 436 -13.70 -7.90 -17.50
CA GLY A 436 -13.72 -8.05 -16.06
C GLY A 436 -13.67 -9.51 -15.59
N ILE A 437 -14.38 -10.43 -16.26
CA ILE A 437 -14.30 -11.87 -15.96
C ILE A 437 -12.91 -12.43 -16.27
N VAL A 438 -12.33 -12.06 -17.43
CA VAL A 438 -10.98 -12.54 -17.80
C VAL A 438 -9.94 -12.01 -16.81
N ASP A 439 -10.05 -10.77 -16.34
CA ASP A 439 -9.16 -10.21 -15.32
C ASP A 439 -9.31 -10.93 -13.96
N LEU A 440 -10.54 -11.27 -13.56
CA LEU A 440 -10.79 -12.09 -12.36
C LEU A 440 -10.17 -13.49 -12.47
N LEU A 441 -10.18 -14.08 -13.68
CA LEU A 441 -9.53 -15.36 -13.95
C LEU A 441 -7.99 -15.24 -14.06
N ASN A 442 -7.42 -14.06 -13.80
CA ASN A 442 -6.00 -13.73 -14.00
C ASN A 442 -5.53 -14.04 -15.44
N GLY A 443 -6.42 -13.85 -16.41
CA GLY A 443 -6.18 -14.07 -17.82
C GLY A 443 -5.86 -12.79 -18.58
N GLN A 444 -5.75 -12.92 -19.89
CA GLN A 444 -5.54 -11.81 -20.81
C GLN A 444 -6.54 -11.89 -21.97
N ILE A 445 -7.04 -10.76 -22.43
CA ILE A 445 -7.86 -10.65 -23.63
C ILE A 445 -7.28 -9.56 -24.54
N SER A 446 -7.18 -9.89 -25.84
CA SER A 446 -6.77 -8.96 -26.88
C SER A 446 -7.70 -9.05 -28.07
N VAL A 447 -7.72 -8.02 -28.90
CA VAL A 447 -8.55 -7.92 -30.11
C VAL A 447 -7.74 -7.34 -31.25
N GLU A 448 -7.89 -7.94 -32.41
CA GLU A 448 -7.38 -7.47 -33.69
C GLU A 448 -8.57 -7.35 -34.64
N SER A 449 -8.75 -6.21 -35.28
CA SER A 449 -9.88 -5.97 -36.20
C SER A 449 -9.49 -5.06 -37.33
N THR A 450 -10.06 -5.33 -38.49
CA THR A 450 -9.91 -4.48 -39.67
C THR A 450 -11.29 -4.26 -40.28
N LYS A 451 -11.67 -3.01 -40.46
CA LYS A 451 -12.98 -2.63 -40.99
C LYS A 451 -13.20 -3.23 -42.38
N GLY A 452 -14.33 -3.94 -42.57
CA GLY A 452 -14.68 -4.66 -43.79
C GLY A 452 -14.04 -6.04 -43.98
N VAL A 453 -13.15 -6.49 -43.06
CA VAL A 453 -12.48 -7.80 -43.14
C VAL A 453 -12.98 -8.74 -42.05
N GLY A 454 -13.13 -8.24 -40.80
CA GLY A 454 -13.59 -9.04 -39.66
C GLY A 454 -12.82 -8.74 -38.38
N THR A 455 -13.08 -9.54 -37.33
CA THR A 455 -12.48 -9.38 -36.00
C THR A 455 -11.93 -10.70 -35.50
N ALA A 456 -10.81 -10.64 -34.76
CA ALA A 456 -10.22 -11.75 -34.05
C ALA A 456 -10.01 -11.38 -32.59
N PHE A 457 -10.68 -12.08 -31.67
CA PHE A 457 -10.45 -12.02 -30.24
C PHE A 457 -9.55 -13.17 -29.80
N THR A 458 -8.59 -12.86 -28.96
CA THR A 458 -7.74 -13.85 -28.30
C THR A 458 -7.91 -13.72 -26.78
N VAL A 459 -8.33 -14.81 -26.13
CA VAL A 459 -8.42 -14.91 -24.67
C VAL A 459 -7.44 -15.96 -24.19
N VAL A 460 -6.65 -15.65 -23.18
CA VAL A 460 -5.69 -16.58 -22.56
C VAL A 460 -6.01 -16.69 -21.08
N ILE A 461 -6.29 -17.90 -20.61
CA ILE A 461 -6.54 -18.19 -19.20
C ILE A 461 -5.72 -19.40 -18.75
N THR A 462 -5.34 -19.43 -17.46
CA THR A 462 -4.65 -20.56 -16.86
C THR A 462 -5.56 -21.24 -15.85
N LEU A 463 -5.84 -22.53 -16.07
CA LEU A 463 -6.68 -23.35 -15.20
C LEU A 463 -5.84 -24.43 -14.52
N THR A 464 -6.26 -24.87 -13.34
CA THR A 464 -5.66 -26.02 -12.66
C THR A 464 -6.29 -27.29 -13.17
N GLN A 465 -5.48 -28.29 -13.59
CA GLN A 465 -5.99 -29.61 -13.97
C GLN A 465 -6.49 -30.35 -12.73
N ALA A 466 -7.65 -30.97 -12.84
CA ALA A 466 -8.15 -31.90 -11.84
C ALA A 466 -7.28 -33.17 -11.76
N ALA A 467 -7.16 -33.77 -10.58
CA ALA A 467 -6.42 -35.00 -10.41
C ALA A 467 -7.17 -36.14 -11.12
N THR A 468 -6.56 -36.71 -12.13
CA THR A 468 -7.09 -37.88 -12.88
C THR A 468 -6.93 -39.17 -12.04
N ASP A 469 -7.72 -39.27 -10.97
CA ASP A 469 -7.89 -40.53 -10.26
C ASP A 469 -9.39 -40.75 -10.03
N VAL A 470 -10.09 -41.17 -11.04
CA VAL A 470 -11.23 -42.11 -11.07
C VAL A 470 -11.86 -42.05 -12.45
N ALA A 471 -11.89 -43.15 -13.12
CA ALA A 471 -12.69 -43.37 -14.32
C ALA A 471 -14.18 -43.27 -14.01
N HIS A 472 -14.73 -42.05 -14.04
CA HIS A 472 -16.17 -41.86 -14.15
C HIS A 472 -16.51 -41.73 -15.61
N SER A 473 -16.98 -42.85 -16.17
CA SER A 473 -17.52 -42.90 -17.51
C SER A 473 -18.87 -42.19 -17.54
N PRO A 474 -18.99 -41.03 -18.26
CA PRO A 474 -20.25 -40.29 -18.34
C PRO A 474 -21.36 -41.01 -19.11
N ALA A 475 -21.03 -42.13 -19.77
CA ALA A 475 -21.94 -42.83 -20.66
C ALA A 475 -22.99 -43.71 -19.94
N GLN A 476 -22.81 -44.03 -18.68
CA GLN A 476 -23.77 -44.89 -17.95
C GLN A 476 -24.87 -44.13 -17.22
N GLU A 477 -24.60 -42.92 -16.73
CA GLU A 477 -25.63 -42.12 -16.03
C GLU A 477 -26.68 -41.51 -17.00
N THR A 478 -26.30 -41.22 -18.24
CA THR A 478 -27.22 -40.58 -19.21
C THR A 478 -28.23 -41.57 -19.77
N ILE A 479 -27.91 -42.87 -19.89
CA ILE A 479 -28.83 -43.89 -20.40
C ILE A 479 -29.79 -44.40 -19.33
N GLU A 480 -29.37 -44.52 -18.07
CA GLU A 480 -30.29 -44.86 -16.95
C GLU A 480 -31.22 -43.73 -16.57
N ALA A 481 -30.82 -42.46 -16.71
CA ALA A 481 -31.67 -41.29 -16.45
C ALA A 481 -32.74 -41.09 -17.53
N LEU A 482 -32.46 -41.46 -18.80
CA LEU A 482 -33.44 -41.37 -19.91
C LEU A 482 -34.49 -42.50 -19.87
N LEU A 483 -34.32 -43.54 -19.07
CA LEU A 483 -35.26 -44.66 -18.97
C LEU A 483 -36.22 -44.60 -17.76
N ARG A 484 -36.08 -43.59 -16.86
CA ARG A 484 -36.94 -43.40 -15.72
C ARG A 484 -37.69 -42.05 -15.83
N THR A 485 -38.62 -41.92 -16.72
CA THR A 485 -39.64 -40.85 -16.67
C THR A 485 -40.59 -41.16 -15.52
N THR A 486 -40.35 -40.54 -14.37
CA THR A 486 -41.32 -40.56 -13.29
C THR A 486 -42.52 -39.73 -13.71
N GLU A 487 -43.72 -40.33 -13.77
CA GLU A 487 -44.93 -39.58 -14.04
C GLU A 487 -45.12 -38.55 -12.91
N LEU A 488 -45.10 -37.26 -13.25
CA LEU A 488 -45.40 -36.16 -12.33
C LEU A 488 -46.92 -36.01 -12.09
N ASN A 489 -47.69 -36.69 -12.90
CA ASN A 489 -49.14 -36.65 -12.81
C ASN A 489 -49.66 -37.16 -11.46
N GLY A 490 -50.50 -36.38 -10.80
CA GLY A 490 -51.06 -36.69 -9.47
C GLY A 490 -50.16 -36.39 -8.28
N LYS A 491 -48.90 -35.95 -8.51
CA LYS A 491 -47.99 -35.56 -7.43
C LYS A 491 -48.46 -34.28 -6.75
N ARG A 492 -48.31 -34.23 -5.39
CA ARG A 492 -48.76 -33.11 -4.54
C ARG A 492 -47.59 -32.22 -4.17
N ILE A 493 -47.66 -30.97 -4.58
CA ILE A 493 -46.63 -29.97 -4.33
C ILE A 493 -47.14 -28.90 -3.40
N LEU A 494 -46.43 -28.62 -2.32
CA LEU A 494 -46.64 -27.45 -1.47
C LEU A 494 -45.81 -26.29 -2.01
N LEU A 495 -46.46 -25.22 -2.44
CA LEU A 495 -45.80 -24.00 -2.94
C LEU A 495 -45.90 -22.91 -1.88
N ALA A 496 -44.77 -22.42 -1.41
CA ALA A 496 -44.66 -21.26 -0.54
C ALA A 496 -44.11 -20.08 -1.38
N GLU A 497 -44.93 -19.07 -1.62
CA GLU A 497 -44.67 -17.88 -2.44
C GLU A 497 -45.59 -16.74 -1.96
N ASP A 498 -45.03 -15.57 -1.64
CA ASP A 498 -45.76 -14.43 -1.09
C ASP A 498 -46.37 -13.51 -2.17
N VAL A 499 -45.86 -13.59 -3.39
CA VAL A 499 -46.36 -12.81 -4.53
C VAL A 499 -47.42 -13.63 -5.29
N GLU A 500 -48.68 -13.25 -5.15
CA GLU A 500 -49.83 -13.97 -5.71
C GLU A 500 -49.68 -14.27 -7.22
N VAL A 501 -49.21 -13.31 -8.03
CA VAL A 501 -48.98 -13.49 -9.48
C VAL A 501 -47.94 -14.56 -9.75
N ASN A 502 -46.83 -14.61 -8.98
CA ASN A 502 -45.82 -15.65 -9.13
C ASN A 502 -46.38 -17.02 -8.75
N ALA A 503 -47.13 -17.07 -7.64
CA ALA A 503 -47.79 -18.30 -7.20
C ALA A 503 -48.75 -18.84 -8.27
N GLU A 504 -49.55 -17.96 -8.91
CA GLU A 504 -50.45 -18.38 -10.00
C GLU A 504 -49.70 -18.94 -11.22
N ILE A 505 -48.63 -18.29 -11.64
CA ILE A 505 -47.78 -18.76 -12.75
C ILE A 505 -47.23 -20.15 -12.44
N ILE A 506 -46.62 -20.36 -11.23
CA ILE A 506 -46.05 -21.65 -10.84
C ILE A 506 -47.15 -22.71 -10.73
N LYS A 507 -48.32 -22.40 -10.17
CA LYS A 507 -49.49 -23.30 -10.11
C LYS A 507 -49.93 -23.77 -11.51
N GLU A 508 -50.05 -22.86 -12.47
CA GLU A 508 -50.46 -23.22 -13.83
C GLU A 508 -49.36 -24.09 -14.52
N VAL A 509 -48.10 -23.74 -14.38
CA VAL A 509 -46.98 -24.56 -14.89
C VAL A 509 -47.03 -25.98 -14.31
N LEU A 510 -47.24 -26.16 -13.02
CA LEU A 510 -47.32 -27.48 -12.40
C LEU A 510 -48.57 -28.27 -12.79
N LYS A 511 -49.72 -27.59 -12.90
CA LYS A 511 -50.98 -28.21 -13.37
C LYS A 511 -50.90 -28.71 -14.80
N MET A 512 -50.15 -28.10 -15.71
CA MET A 512 -49.92 -28.57 -17.08
C MET A 512 -49.38 -30.00 -17.16
N ARG A 513 -48.65 -30.46 -16.12
CA ARG A 513 -48.18 -31.83 -15.99
C ARG A 513 -49.03 -32.68 -15.02
N GLY A 514 -50.26 -32.20 -14.71
CA GLY A 514 -51.20 -32.94 -13.87
C GLY A 514 -50.88 -32.99 -12.38
N MET A 515 -49.99 -32.11 -11.88
CA MET A 515 -49.66 -32.05 -10.44
C MET A 515 -50.74 -31.29 -9.67
N LEU A 516 -50.91 -31.66 -8.40
CA LEU A 516 -51.82 -31.02 -7.45
C LEU A 516 -51.00 -30.02 -6.60
N VAL A 517 -51.40 -28.75 -6.58
CA VAL A 517 -50.61 -27.71 -5.89
C VAL A 517 -51.46 -27.06 -4.81
N GLU A 518 -50.90 -27.02 -3.61
CA GLU A 518 -51.42 -26.24 -2.50
C GLU A 518 -50.49 -25.07 -2.20
N HIS A 519 -51.06 -23.88 -1.95
CA HIS A 519 -50.32 -22.63 -1.84
C HIS A 519 -50.31 -22.10 -0.42
N ALA A 520 -49.15 -21.70 0.06
CA ALA A 520 -48.92 -20.99 1.29
C ALA A 520 -48.33 -19.59 0.99
N GLU A 521 -48.95 -18.53 1.52
CA GLU A 521 -48.58 -17.13 1.26
C GLU A 521 -47.31 -16.69 2.03
N ASN A 522 -46.79 -17.51 2.93
CA ASN A 522 -45.56 -17.26 3.66
C ASN A 522 -45.01 -18.56 4.26
N GLY A 523 -43.77 -18.49 4.79
CA GLY A 523 -43.11 -19.65 5.38
C GLY A 523 -43.80 -20.24 6.59
N GLN A 524 -44.47 -19.45 7.44
CA GLN A 524 -45.18 -19.95 8.60
C GLN A 524 -46.40 -20.79 8.18
N ILE A 525 -47.19 -20.30 7.22
CA ILE A 525 -48.31 -21.04 6.68
C ILE A 525 -47.84 -22.36 6.04
N ALA A 526 -46.70 -22.34 5.32
CA ALA A 526 -46.14 -23.55 4.73
C ALA A 526 -45.76 -24.60 5.78
N VAL A 527 -45.16 -24.21 6.90
CA VAL A 527 -44.83 -25.08 8.01
C VAL A 527 -46.11 -25.66 8.61
N ASP A 528 -47.14 -24.82 8.87
CA ASP A 528 -48.38 -25.22 9.48
C ASP A 528 -49.16 -26.18 8.56
N MET A 529 -49.24 -25.91 7.26
CA MET A 529 -49.87 -26.78 6.25
C MET A 529 -49.16 -28.13 6.17
N PHE A 530 -47.83 -28.14 6.14
CA PHE A 530 -47.06 -29.37 6.10
C PHE A 530 -47.27 -30.21 7.37
N ASN A 531 -47.32 -29.56 8.53
CA ASN A 531 -47.51 -30.25 9.82
C ASN A 531 -48.94 -30.76 10.02
N ALA A 532 -49.93 -30.11 9.45
CA ALA A 532 -51.33 -30.49 9.56
C ALA A 532 -51.74 -31.72 8.73
N GLN A 533 -50.98 -32.03 7.67
CA GLN A 533 -51.30 -33.13 6.78
C GLN A 533 -50.67 -34.46 7.24
N PRO A 534 -51.19 -35.62 6.82
CA PRO A 534 -50.58 -36.92 7.10
C PRO A 534 -49.17 -37.06 6.56
N VAL A 535 -48.38 -37.98 7.14
CA VAL A 535 -47.04 -38.29 6.65
C VAL A 535 -47.12 -38.80 5.19
N GLY A 536 -46.31 -38.21 4.31
CA GLY A 536 -46.26 -38.55 2.88
C GLY A 536 -47.36 -37.92 2.05
N TYR A 537 -48.09 -36.94 2.57
CA TYR A 537 -49.14 -36.24 1.81
C TYR A 537 -48.57 -35.36 0.66
N TYR A 538 -47.44 -34.66 0.90
CA TYR A 538 -46.74 -33.90 -0.13
C TYR A 538 -45.55 -34.69 -0.68
N ASP A 539 -45.32 -34.62 -1.96
CA ASP A 539 -44.19 -35.23 -2.68
C ASP A 539 -42.96 -34.29 -2.73
N ALA A 540 -43.18 -32.97 -2.75
CA ALA A 540 -42.12 -31.96 -2.69
C ALA A 540 -42.65 -30.61 -2.18
N ILE A 541 -41.73 -29.73 -1.78
CA ILE A 541 -42.03 -28.35 -1.38
C ILE A 541 -41.17 -27.41 -2.29
N LEU A 542 -41.86 -26.45 -2.91
CA LEU A 542 -41.25 -25.29 -3.57
C LEU A 542 -41.29 -24.13 -2.58
N MET A 543 -40.15 -23.59 -2.19
CA MET A 543 -40.03 -22.64 -1.09
C MET A 543 -39.32 -21.36 -1.56
N ASP A 544 -40.04 -20.23 -1.60
CA ASP A 544 -39.38 -18.94 -1.81
C ASP A 544 -38.45 -18.62 -0.64
N MET A 545 -37.30 -18.09 -0.98
CA MET A 545 -36.27 -17.70 0.01
C MET A 545 -36.66 -16.45 0.80
N GLN A 546 -37.36 -15.51 0.16
CA GLN A 546 -37.72 -14.20 0.74
C GLN A 546 -39.23 -14.06 0.84
N MET A 547 -39.77 -14.25 2.01
CA MET A 547 -41.19 -14.10 2.32
C MET A 547 -41.36 -13.34 3.64
N PRO A 548 -42.48 -12.59 3.80
CA PRO A 548 -42.81 -11.94 5.05
C PRO A 548 -43.16 -12.98 6.14
N VAL A 549 -43.17 -12.54 7.41
CA VAL A 549 -43.49 -13.34 8.61
C VAL A 549 -42.40 -14.38 8.91
N LEU A 550 -42.17 -15.34 8.03
CA LEU A 550 -41.13 -16.37 8.16
C LEU A 550 -40.51 -16.61 6.77
N ASN A 551 -39.21 -16.38 6.65
CA ASN A 551 -38.49 -16.60 5.40
C ASN A 551 -38.26 -18.08 5.09
N GLY A 552 -37.92 -18.42 3.84
CA GLY A 552 -37.80 -19.80 3.40
C GLY A 552 -36.70 -20.60 4.11
N LEU A 553 -35.61 -19.96 4.52
CA LEU A 553 -34.52 -20.63 5.28
C LEU A 553 -35.00 -21.06 6.67
N GLU A 554 -35.66 -20.17 7.36
CA GLU A 554 -36.22 -20.45 8.70
C GLU A 554 -37.34 -21.47 8.64
N ALA A 555 -38.25 -21.33 7.65
CA ALA A 555 -39.31 -22.30 7.40
C ALA A 555 -38.74 -23.72 7.14
N THR A 556 -37.72 -23.83 6.32
CA THR A 556 -37.03 -25.11 6.06
C THR A 556 -36.44 -25.72 7.32
N LYS A 557 -35.73 -24.92 8.13
CA LYS A 557 -35.20 -25.41 9.44
C LYS A 557 -36.29 -25.92 10.36
N LEU A 558 -37.42 -25.21 10.44
CA LEU A 558 -38.56 -25.63 11.22
C LEU A 558 -39.15 -26.95 10.68
N ILE A 559 -39.39 -27.06 9.36
CA ILE A 559 -39.87 -28.30 8.73
C ILE A 559 -38.92 -29.45 9.07
N ARG A 560 -37.60 -29.27 8.89
CA ARG A 560 -36.61 -30.31 9.20
C ARG A 560 -36.52 -30.71 10.68
N SER A 561 -36.94 -29.83 11.57
CA SER A 561 -36.98 -30.07 13.03
C SER A 561 -38.23 -30.78 13.52
N LEU A 562 -39.29 -30.90 12.69
CA LEU A 562 -40.53 -31.55 13.09
C LEU A 562 -40.32 -33.02 13.42
N ALA A 563 -41.05 -33.54 14.43
CA ALA A 563 -40.99 -34.95 14.85
C ALA A 563 -41.82 -35.85 13.94
N ARG A 564 -41.58 -35.78 12.60
CA ARG A 564 -42.25 -36.59 11.56
C ARG A 564 -41.18 -37.29 10.73
N THR A 565 -41.53 -38.50 10.27
CA THR A 565 -40.58 -39.35 9.51
C THR A 565 -40.25 -38.80 8.10
N ASP A 566 -41.19 -38.07 7.48
CA ASP A 566 -41.02 -37.44 6.17
C ASP A 566 -40.35 -36.06 6.23
N ALA A 567 -40.35 -35.37 7.36
CA ALA A 567 -39.79 -34.04 7.53
C ALA A 567 -38.32 -33.94 7.15
N LYS A 568 -37.52 -34.99 7.34
CA LYS A 568 -36.09 -35.06 6.98
C LYS A 568 -35.85 -35.48 5.55
N LYS A 569 -36.84 -36.10 4.88
CA LYS A 569 -36.70 -36.73 3.57
C LYS A 569 -37.37 -35.95 2.45
N ILE A 570 -38.46 -35.20 2.73
CA ILE A 570 -39.19 -34.49 1.69
C ILE A 570 -38.29 -33.54 0.91
N PRO A 571 -38.28 -33.55 -0.42
CA PRO A 571 -37.56 -32.59 -1.22
C PRO A 571 -38.04 -31.16 -0.97
N ILE A 572 -37.15 -30.27 -0.59
CA ILE A 572 -37.41 -28.83 -0.48
C ILE A 572 -36.51 -28.13 -1.51
N ILE A 573 -37.15 -27.45 -2.45
CA ILE A 573 -36.48 -26.76 -3.56
C ILE A 573 -36.62 -25.26 -3.31
N ALA A 574 -35.49 -24.58 -3.17
CA ALA A 574 -35.44 -23.13 -3.05
C ALA A 574 -35.86 -22.45 -4.33
N LEU A 575 -36.74 -21.46 -4.26
CA LEU A 575 -37.00 -20.50 -5.32
C LEU A 575 -36.27 -19.21 -4.97
N THR A 576 -35.25 -18.84 -5.75
CA THR A 576 -34.38 -17.72 -5.42
C THR A 576 -34.36 -16.67 -6.55
N ALA A 577 -34.40 -15.40 -6.20
CA ALA A 577 -34.19 -14.30 -7.14
C ALA A 577 -32.74 -14.24 -7.66
N ASN A 578 -31.81 -14.88 -6.95
CA ASN A 578 -30.37 -14.88 -7.24
C ASN A 578 -29.81 -16.31 -7.22
N ALA A 579 -29.20 -16.72 -8.33
CA ALA A 579 -28.45 -17.99 -8.43
C ALA A 579 -27.03 -17.87 -7.83
N PHE A 580 -26.82 -17.02 -6.78
CA PHE A 580 -25.48 -16.78 -6.24
C PHE A 580 -25.14 -17.69 -5.08
N ASP A 581 -23.84 -17.98 -4.98
CA ASP A 581 -23.24 -18.96 -4.06
C ASP A 581 -23.57 -18.76 -2.58
N GLU A 582 -23.71 -17.53 -2.10
CA GLU A 582 -24.05 -17.28 -0.69
C GLU A 582 -25.47 -17.73 -0.34
N ASP A 583 -26.45 -17.46 -1.21
CA ASP A 583 -27.84 -17.88 -1.00
C ASP A 583 -27.98 -19.38 -1.20
N MET A 584 -27.24 -19.94 -2.13
CA MET A 584 -27.19 -21.39 -2.38
C MET A 584 -26.57 -22.15 -1.21
N GLN A 585 -25.42 -21.69 -0.70
CA GLN A 585 -24.79 -22.32 0.49
C GLN A 585 -25.69 -22.23 1.72
N ARG A 586 -26.36 -21.10 1.94
CA ARG A 586 -27.30 -20.92 3.04
C ARG A 586 -28.51 -21.84 2.92
N SER A 587 -29.05 -22.01 1.70
CA SER A 587 -30.19 -22.90 1.47
C SER A 587 -29.84 -24.37 1.71
N MET A 588 -28.68 -24.83 1.24
CA MET A 588 -28.20 -26.18 1.48
C MET A 588 -27.90 -26.44 2.97
N GLN A 589 -27.28 -25.47 3.67
CA GLN A 589 -27.06 -25.54 5.12
C GLN A 589 -28.35 -25.57 5.93
N ALA A 590 -29.42 -24.92 5.43
CA ALA A 590 -30.74 -24.97 6.05
C ALA A 590 -31.45 -26.34 5.84
N GLY A 591 -30.95 -27.18 4.94
CA GLY A 591 -31.49 -28.52 4.64
C GLY A 591 -32.37 -28.57 3.38
N MET A 592 -32.25 -27.63 2.47
CA MET A 592 -32.89 -27.69 1.14
C MET A 592 -32.12 -28.66 0.22
N ASN A 593 -32.81 -29.24 -0.77
CA ASN A 593 -32.26 -30.29 -1.63
C ASN A 593 -31.82 -29.77 -3.03
N SER A 594 -32.35 -28.66 -3.46
CA SER A 594 -32.04 -28.03 -4.74
C SER A 594 -32.48 -26.56 -4.73
N HIS A 595 -32.14 -25.85 -5.78
CA HIS A 595 -32.59 -24.46 -5.99
C HIS A 595 -32.99 -24.23 -7.44
N LEU A 596 -33.88 -23.29 -7.67
CA LEU A 596 -34.32 -22.80 -8.97
C LEU A 596 -34.27 -21.28 -8.95
N SER A 597 -33.64 -20.69 -9.94
CA SER A 597 -33.57 -19.22 -10.08
C SER A 597 -34.84 -18.68 -10.72
N LYS A 598 -35.36 -17.60 -10.16
CA LYS A 598 -36.44 -16.81 -10.79
C LYS A 598 -35.85 -15.90 -11.91
N PRO A 599 -36.38 -15.84 -13.13
CA PRO A 599 -37.62 -16.45 -13.58
C PRO A 599 -37.49 -17.97 -13.75
N ILE A 600 -38.51 -18.69 -13.30
CA ILE A 600 -38.46 -20.14 -13.29
C ILE A 600 -38.87 -20.66 -14.67
N GLU A 601 -37.95 -21.34 -15.34
CA GLU A 601 -38.25 -22.02 -16.60
C GLU A 601 -39.07 -23.30 -16.32
N PRO A 602 -40.21 -23.53 -17.02
CA PRO A 602 -41.06 -24.71 -16.81
C PRO A 602 -40.28 -26.03 -16.88
N ASP A 603 -39.40 -26.18 -17.88
CA ASP A 603 -38.59 -27.40 -18.04
C ASP A 603 -37.60 -27.62 -16.90
N ALA A 604 -37.09 -26.54 -16.26
CA ALA A 604 -36.20 -26.65 -15.11
C ALA A 604 -36.94 -27.15 -13.88
N ILE A 605 -38.20 -26.68 -13.63
CA ILE A 605 -39.05 -27.20 -12.56
C ILE A 605 -39.27 -28.70 -12.74
N TYR A 606 -39.73 -29.10 -13.93
CA TYR A 606 -40.08 -30.48 -14.20
C TYR A 606 -38.88 -31.42 -14.00
N ARG A 607 -37.76 -31.12 -14.62
CA ARG A 607 -36.52 -31.90 -14.45
C ARG A 607 -36.06 -32.00 -13.00
N THR A 608 -36.16 -30.92 -12.23
CA THR A 608 -35.75 -30.91 -10.83
C THR A 608 -36.67 -31.76 -9.97
N LEU A 609 -37.99 -31.65 -10.18
CA LEU A 609 -38.98 -32.45 -9.47
C LEU A 609 -38.86 -33.93 -9.83
N GLU A 610 -38.75 -34.29 -11.12
CA GLU A 610 -38.55 -35.66 -11.59
C GLU A 610 -37.34 -36.30 -10.91
N ARG A 611 -36.20 -35.62 -10.92
CA ARG A 611 -34.96 -36.11 -10.27
C ARG A 611 -35.11 -36.33 -8.77
N LEU A 612 -35.70 -35.37 -8.04
CA LEU A 612 -35.75 -35.42 -6.58
C LEU A 612 -36.85 -36.36 -6.04
N ILE A 613 -37.98 -36.46 -6.74
CA ILE A 613 -39.07 -37.35 -6.37
C ILE A 613 -38.66 -38.80 -6.71
N SER A 614 -37.99 -39.06 -7.84
CA SER A 614 -37.52 -40.39 -8.20
C SER A 614 -36.42 -40.94 -7.28
N SER A 615 -35.63 -40.07 -6.66
CA SER A 615 -34.60 -40.48 -5.68
C SER A 615 -35.13 -40.90 -4.33
N GLN A 616 -36.44 -40.75 -4.09
CA GLN A 616 -37.12 -41.18 -2.84
C GLN A 616 -37.75 -42.56 -2.93
N ILE A 617 -37.91 -43.11 -4.13
CA ILE A 617 -38.41 -44.46 -4.39
C ILE A 617 -37.23 -45.44 -4.39
#